data_acf1463b5970b3272213e09e6e59665c
#
_entry.id   acf1463b5970b3272213e09e6e59665c
#
_cell.length_a   1.000
_cell.length_b   1.000
_cell.length_c   1.000
_cell.angle_alpha   90.00
_cell.angle_beta   90.00
_cell.angle_gamma   90.00
#
_symmetry.space_group_name_H-M   'P 1'
#
loop_
_entity.id
_entity.type
_entity.pdbx_description
1 polymer ?
#
loop_
_entity_poly.entity_id
_entity_poly.type
_entity_poly.pdbx_seq_one_letter_code
_entity_poly.pdbx_strand_id
1 'polypeptide(L)'
;GIFTDLRNPALEGVIRLPLQKLNALASRPSGTEPWFPCELGDYLLLADGSYGRVLRQSIEMLEIAVRDTVEQINTKDFLGQNHRNLSRDGFGIGCTFGIDYRHQGICLDTVPLRLREAITTRFGQEGLGEHIRDILVEFKEAGASSLDYQIYLIMDGKAAKAYFKSQRLVQQACVDCCNREGWVIPFTQITLHTSDDTFGNDGLRAGGTDKSAGPSTASA
;
A
#
# COMPACT_ATOMS: atom_id res chain seq x y z
N GLY A 1 -33.35 50.73 15.30
CA GLY A 1 -32.04 51.39 15.23
C GLY A 1 -30.96 50.73 16.07
N ILE A 2 -31.00 49.39 16.29
CA ILE A 2 -29.96 48.68 17.10
C ILE A 2 -29.04 47.80 16.22
N PHE A 3 -29.26 47.76 14.91
CA PHE A 3 -28.51 46.87 14.02
C PHE A 3 -27.46 47.55 13.13
N THR A 4 -27.18 48.84 13.32
CA THR A 4 -26.25 49.60 12.46
C THR A 4 -24.83 49.71 13.00
N ASP A 5 -24.52 49.21 14.18
CA ASP A 5 -23.20 49.39 14.81
C ASP A 5 -22.33 48.12 14.89
N LEU A 6 -22.66 47.08 14.10
CA LEU A 6 -21.85 45.87 13.99
C LEU A 6 -20.51 46.05 13.24
N ARG A 7 -20.18 47.30 12.87
CA ARG A 7 -18.89 47.64 12.23
C ARG A 7 -17.78 48.07 13.22
N ASN A 8 -18.06 48.01 14.51
CA ASN A 8 -17.02 48.30 15.50
C ASN A 8 -16.14 47.05 15.71
N PRO A 9 -14.85 47.05 15.34
CA PRO A 9 -13.97 45.89 15.44
C PRO A 9 -13.83 45.35 16.86
N ALA A 10 -14.04 46.18 17.89
CA ALA A 10 -14.02 45.76 19.29
C ALA A 10 -15.24 44.92 19.68
N LEU A 11 -16.42 45.17 19.08
CA LEU A 11 -17.65 44.41 19.30
C LEU A 11 -17.71 43.15 18.40
N GLU A 12 -17.06 43.22 17.24
CA GLU A 12 -17.02 42.09 16.31
C GLU A 12 -16.31 40.86 16.94
N GLY A 13 -15.25 41.09 17.70
CA GLY A 13 -14.53 40.04 18.43
C GLY A 13 -15.35 39.40 19.56
N VAL A 14 -16.19 40.19 20.25
CA VAL A 14 -17.00 39.71 21.39
C VAL A 14 -18.23 38.93 20.94
N ILE A 15 -18.83 39.26 19.78
CA ILE A 15 -20.02 38.58 19.27
C ILE A 15 -19.68 37.45 18.30
N ARG A 16 -18.64 37.61 17.52
CA ARG A 16 -18.25 36.63 16.50
C ARG A 16 -17.77 35.29 17.08
N LEU A 17 -17.02 35.31 18.18
CA LEU A 17 -16.57 34.11 18.87
C LEU A 17 -17.71 33.25 19.44
N PRO A 18 -18.70 33.80 20.15
CA PRO A 18 -19.87 33.06 20.62
C PRO A 18 -20.71 32.49 19.49
N LEU A 19 -20.94 33.27 18.41
CA LEU A 19 -21.68 32.81 17.23
C LEU A 19 -20.97 31.72 16.46
N GLN A 20 -19.65 31.80 16.33
CA GLN A 20 -18.85 30.72 15.74
C GLN A 20 -18.90 29.45 16.59
N LYS A 21 -18.86 29.58 17.93
CA LYS A 21 -19.02 28.44 18.85
C LYS A 21 -20.42 27.84 18.79
N LEU A 22 -21.45 28.67 18.68
CA LEU A 22 -22.85 28.23 18.51
C LEU A 22 -23.07 27.55 17.15
N ASN A 23 -22.46 28.06 16.08
CA ASN A 23 -22.52 27.43 14.77
C ASN A 23 -21.73 26.11 14.76
N ALA A 24 -20.59 26.05 15.43
CA ALA A 24 -19.81 24.81 15.60
C ALA A 24 -20.57 23.77 16.45
N LEU A 25 -21.33 24.21 17.46
CA LEU A 25 -22.23 23.37 18.24
C LEU A 25 -23.42 22.85 17.43
N ALA A 26 -24.04 23.71 16.65
CA ALA A 26 -25.18 23.37 15.78
C ALA A 26 -24.74 22.45 14.61
N SER A 27 -23.52 22.59 14.17
CA SER A 27 -22.92 21.75 13.10
C SER A 27 -22.27 20.49 13.63
N ARG A 28 -22.19 20.35 14.96
CA ARG A 28 -21.56 19.18 15.56
C ARG A 28 -22.55 18.03 15.59
N PRO A 29 -22.21 16.89 14.97
CA PRO A 29 -22.94 15.67 15.21
C PRO A 29 -22.90 15.34 16.70
N SER A 30 -24.02 14.94 17.28
CA SER A 30 -24.00 14.31 18.57
C SER A 30 -23.15 13.03 18.43
N GLY A 31 -22.31 12.69 19.42
CA GLY A 31 -21.41 11.53 19.33
C GLY A 31 -22.11 10.18 19.09
N THR A 32 -23.45 10.18 19.04
CA THR A 32 -24.31 9.03 18.74
C THR A 32 -24.76 9.00 17.27
N GLU A 33 -24.44 10.03 16.49
CA GLU A 33 -24.90 10.10 15.11
C GLU A 33 -24.01 9.26 14.18
N PRO A 34 -24.60 8.42 13.29
CA PRO A 34 -23.84 7.48 12.45
C PRO A 34 -22.85 8.15 11.50
N TRP A 35 -23.07 9.42 11.19
CA TRP A 35 -22.25 10.19 10.26
C TRP A 35 -21.09 10.94 10.93
N PHE A 36 -21.00 10.90 12.27
CA PHE A 36 -19.85 11.48 12.96
C PHE A 36 -18.57 10.67 12.66
N PRO A 37 -17.46 11.31 12.26
CA PRO A 37 -16.31 10.59 11.72
C PRO A 37 -15.55 9.74 12.74
N CYS A 38 -15.57 10.09 14.04
CA CYS A 38 -14.81 9.33 15.04
C CYS A 38 -15.39 9.49 16.47
N GLU A 39 -15.01 8.54 17.32
CA GLU A 39 -15.26 8.51 18.75
C GLU A 39 -13.96 8.42 19.54
N LEU A 40 -14.04 8.61 20.88
CA LEU A 40 -12.89 8.42 21.75
C LEU A 40 -12.36 6.98 21.67
N GLY A 41 -11.07 6.84 21.44
CA GLY A 41 -10.42 5.54 21.33
C GLY A 41 -10.34 4.99 19.91
N ASP A 42 -11.05 5.57 18.95
CA ASP A 42 -10.99 5.18 17.56
C ASP A 42 -9.59 5.35 16.97
N TYR A 43 -9.24 4.45 16.08
CA TYR A 43 -8.02 4.54 15.27
C TYR A 43 -8.34 5.09 13.89
N LEU A 44 -7.63 6.14 13.54
CA LEU A 44 -7.81 6.87 12.29
C LEU A 44 -6.56 6.78 11.42
N LEU A 45 -6.77 6.68 10.12
CA LEU A 45 -5.75 6.95 9.13
C LEU A 45 -6.03 8.34 8.56
N LEU A 46 -5.14 9.28 8.86
CA LEU A 46 -5.29 10.69 8.51
C LEU A 46 -4.99 10.92 7.01
N ALA A 47 -5.36 12.08 6.50
CA ALA A 47 -5.20 12.42 5.09
C ALA A 47 -3.74 12.43 4.63
N ASP A 48 -2.80 12.73 5.52
CA ASP A 48 -1.34 12.69 5.29
C ASP A 48 -0.75 11.26 5.38
N GLY A 49 -1.57 10.24 5.65
CA GLY A 49 -1.16 8.86 5.84
C GLY A 49 -0.67 8.53 7.25
N SER A 50 -0.65 9.49 8.17
CA SER A 50 -0.36 9.21 9.57
C SER A 50 -1.50 8.42 10.21
N TYR A 51 -1.17 7.64 11.24
CA TYR A 51 -2.08 6.75 11.93
C TYR A 51 -2.08 7.08 13.41
N GLY A 52 -3.26 7.29 13.97
CA GLY A 52 -3.38 7.69 15.36
C GLY A 52 -4.66 7.25 16.03
N ARG A 53 -4.64 7.29 17.37
CA ARG A 53 -5.79 7.02 18.20
C ARG A 53 -6.36 8.31 18.76
N VAL A 54 -7.68 8.48 18.65
CA VAL A 54 -8.40 9.60 19.22
C VAL A 54 -8.33 9.57 20.74
N LEU A 55 -7.70 10.57 21.35
CA LEU A 55 -7.55 10.72 22.79
C LEU A 55 -8.64 11.58 23.40
N ARG A 56 -8.95 12.69 22.74
CA ARG A 56 -9.91 13.66 23.22
C ARG A 56 -10.53 14.41 22.04
N GLN A 57 -11.77 14.76 22.19
CA GLN A 57 -12.52 15.54 21.24
C GLN A 57 -13.27 16.65 21.92
N SER A 58 -13.13 17.85 21.39
CA SER A 58 -13.89 19.04 21.78
C SER A 58 -14.50 19.68 20.54
N ILE A 59 -15.30 20.72 20.75
CA ILE A 59 -15.89 21.50 19.66
C ILE A 59 -14.81 22.16 18.79
N GLU A 60 -13.68 22.51 19.40
CA GLU A 60 -12.63 23.29 18.75
C GLU A 60 -11.49 22.42 18.26
N MET A 61 -11.15 21.37 19.01
CA MET A 61 -9.94 20.59 18.78
C MET A 61 -10.15 19.09 18.96
N LEU A 62 -9.46 18.31 18.16
CA LEU A 62 -9.28 16.88 18.24
C LEU A 62 -7.83 16.60 18.66
N GLU A 63 -7.64 15.81 19.71
CA GLU A 63 -6.34 15.31 20.14
C GLU A 63 -6.17 13.86 19.71
N ILE A 64 -5.12 13.58 18.96
CA ILE A 64 -4.80 12.25 18.42
C ILE A 64 -3.40 11.84 18.86
N ALA A 65 -3.26 10.64 19.39
CA ALA A 65 -1.95 10.04 19.66
C ALA A 65 -1.38 9.45 18.37
N VAL A 66 -0.30 10.04 17.86
CA VAL A 66 0.42 9.59 16.69
C VAL A 66 1.86 9.29 17.09
N ARG A 67 2.32 8.04 16.95
CA ARG A 67 3.72 7.62 17.26
C ARG A 67 4.23 8.15 18.61
N ASP A 68 3.47 7.93 19.68
CA ASP A 68 3.80 8.38 21.05
C ASP A 68 3.83 9.92 21.26
N THR A 69 3.39 10.69 20.27
CA THR A 69 3.18 12.14 20.39
C THR A 69 1.69 12.45 20.35
N VAL A 70 1.31 13.59 20.93
CA VAL A 70 -0.07 14.09 20.85
C VAL A 70 -0.12 15.22 19.83
N GLU A 71 -0.89 15.00 18.78
CA GLU A 71 -1.18 16.02 17.78
C GLU A 71 -2.55 16.64 18.07
N GLN A 72 -2.63 17.95 17.92
CA GLN A 72 -3.86 18.71 18.06
C GLN A 72 -4.28 19.23 16.69
N ILE A 73 -5.46 18.81 16.26
CA ILE A 73 -6.04 19.20 14.97
C ILE A 73 -7.30 20.02 15.24
N ASN A 74 -7.46 21.15 14.58
CA ASN A 74 -8.68 21.92 14.65
C ASN A 74 -9.85 21.08 14.12
N THR A 75 -10.96 20.99 14.86
CA THR A 75 -12.12 20.17 14.48
C THR A 75 -12.67 20.53 13.11
N LYS A 76 -12.69 21.83 12.75
CA LYS A 76 -13.13 22.27 11.43
C LYS A 76 -12.23 21.75 10.31
N ASP A 77 -10.92 21.81 10.52
CA ASP A 77 -9.93 21.34 9.52
C ASP A 77 -9.99 19.82 9.39
N PHE A 78 -10.18 19.13 10.51
CA PHE A 78 -10.39 17.67 10.52
C PHE A 78 -11.62 17.27 9.72
N LEU A 79 -12.77 17.93 9.93
CA LEU A 79 -14.00 17.63 9.20
C LEU A 79 -13.93 17.96 7.69
N GLY A 80 -13.03 18.87 7.31
CA GLY A 80 -12.79 19.23 5.91
C GLY A 80 -11.87 18.28 5.14
N GLN A 81 -11.27 17.28 5.81
CA GLN A 81 -10.32 16.36 5.21
C GLN A 81 -10.89 14.94 5.11
N ASN A 82 -10.32 14.13 4.20
CA ASN A 82 -10.69 12.74 4.04
C ASN A 82 -9.89 11.86 4.99
N HIS A 83 -10.48 11.56 6.15
CA HIS A 83 -9.92 10.60 7.10
C HIS A 83 -10.62 9.25 6.98
N ARG A 84 -9.91 8.18 7.26
CA ARG A 84 -10.50 6.83 7.32
C ARG A 84 -10.56 6.36 8.77
N ASN A 85 -11.77 6.11 9.26
CA ASN A 85 -11.97 5.50 10.58
C ASN A 85 -11.84 3.97 10.44
N LEU A 86 -10.78 3.41 11.01
CA LEU A 86 -10.48 1.98 10.94
C LEU A 86 -11.26 1.18 11.99
N SER A 87 -11.72 1.85 13.06
CA SER A 87 -12.38 1.20 14.21
C SER A 87 -13.87 0.98 14.01
N ARG A 88 -14.55 1.86 13.26
CA ARG A 88 -16.01 1.84 13.18
C ARG A 88 -16.56 0.61 12.45
N ASP A 89 -16.18 0.46 11.18
CA ASP A 89 -16.68 -0.62 10.30
C ASP A 89 -15.61 -1.63 9.92
N GLY A 90 -14.38 -1.43 10.41
CA GLY A 90 -13.23 -2.21 10.03
C GLY A 90 -12.41 -1.57 8.93
N PHE A 91 -11.48 -2.34 8.39
CA PHE A 91 -10.54 -1.84 7.38
C PHE A 91 -10.11 -2.95 6.43
N GLY A 92 -9.72 -2.54 5.23
CA GLY A 92 -9.13 -3.40 4.23
C GLY A 92 -7.63 -3.14 4.07
N ILE A 93 -6.88 -4.19 3.85
CA ILE A 93 -5.47 -4.16 3.48
C ILE A 93 -5.36 -4.77 2.10
N GLY A 94 -4.86 -4.01 1.15
CA GLY A 94 -4.55 -4.49 -0.20
C GLY A 94 -3.04 -4.54 -0.40
N CYS A 95 -2.54 -5.63 -0.96
CA CYS A 95 -1.15 -5.73 -1.38
C CYS A 95 -1.01 -6.62 -2.62
N THR A 96 0.05 -6.41 -3.37
CA THR A 96 0.43 -7.28 -4.47
C THR A 96 1.62 -8.13 -4.05
N PHE A 97 1.60 -9.42 -4.41
CA PHE A 97 2.69 -10.35 -4.17
C PHE A 97 3.01 -11.13 -5.44
N GLY A 98 4.28 -11.21 -5.82
CA GLY A 98 4.74 -11.85 -7.05
C GLY A 98 5.45 -13.19 -6.80
N ILE A 99 5.23 -14.15 -7.68
CA ILE A 99 5.89 -15.47 -7.69
C ILE A 99 6.52 -15.69 -9.06
N ASP A 100 7.64 -16.42 -9.10
CA ASP A 100 8.40 -16.70 -10.32
C ASP A 100 7.58 -17.51 -11.34
N TYR A 101 7.77 -17.26 -12.63
CA TYR A 101 7.13 -17.95 -13.76
C TYR A 101 7.33 -19.47 -13.78
N ARG A 102 8.35 -20.00 -13.10
CA ARG A 102 8.53 -21.46 -12.93
C ARG A 102 7.30 -22.15 -12.36
N HIS A 103 6.47 -21.42 -11.64
CA HIS A 103 5.27 -21.92 -10.96
C HIS A 103 4.00 -21.66 -11.75
N GLN A 104 4.07 -21.32 -13.05
CA GLN A 104 2.90 -21.02 -13.87
C GLN A 104 1.88 -22.16 -13.95
N GLY A 105 2.32 -23.42 -13.85
CA GLY A 105 1.41 -24.57 -13.88
C GLY A 105 0.44 -24.68 -12.71
N ILE A 106 0.69 -23.97 -11.61
CA ILE A 106 -0.12 -23.99 -10.38
C ILE A 106 -0.66 -22.59 -10.00
N CYS A 107 -0.46 -21.59 -10.86
CA CYS A 107 -0.66 -20.20 -10.52
C CYS A 107 -2.13 -19.81 -10.30
N LEU A 108 -3.08 -20.50 -10.94
CA LEU A 108 -4.48 -20.12 -10.86
C LEU A 108 -5.24 -20.80 -9.70
N ASP A 109 -4.77 -21.95 -9.25
CA ASP A 109 -5.49 -22.78 -8.28
C ASP A 109 -4.72 -22.94 -6.96
N THR A 110 -3.56 -23.56 -7.03
CA THR A 110 -2.80 -23.95 -5.82
C THR A 110 -2.21 -22.74 -5.11
N VAL A 111 -1.64 -21.80 -5.84
CA VAL A 111 -0.97 -20.63 -5.24
C VAL A 111 -1.94 -19.75 -4.45
N PRO A 112 -3.09 -19.31 -5.01
CA PRO A 112 -4.05 -18.52 -4.24
C PRO A 112 -4.55 -19.23 -2.98
N LEU A 113 -4.83 -20.53 -3.09
CA LEU A 113 -5.28 -21.33 -1.97
C LEU A 113 -4.24 -21.39 -0.84
N ARG A 114 -3.00 -21.72 -1.16
CA ARG A 114 -1.90 -21.82 -0.18
C ARG A 114 -1.54 -20.49 0.46
N LEU A 115 -1.55 -19.41 -0.29
CA LEU A 115 -1.33 -18.07 0.26
C LEU A 115 -2.45 -17.70 1.25
N ARG A 116 -3.71 -17.97 0.91
CA ARG A 116 -4.85 -17.74 1.81
C ARG A 116 -4.72 -18.55 3.11
N GLU A 117 -4.39 -19.82 3.03
CA GLU A 117 -4.16 -20.70 4.18
C GLU A 117 -3.02 -20.17 5.06
N ALA A 118 -1.91 -19.75 4.45
CA ALA A 118 -0.75 -19.21 5.15
C ALA A 118 -1.09 -17.92 5.91
N ILE A 119 -1.82 -17.01 5.29
CA ILE A 119 -2.29 -15.77 5.93
C ILE A 119 -3.20 -16.10 7.11
N THR A 120 -4.18 -16.98 6.93
CA THR A 120 -5.10 -17.40 7.99
C THR A 120 -4.34 -17.98 9.19
N THR A 121 -3.39 -18.87 8.93
CA THR A 121 -2.57 -19.50 9.96
C THR A 121 -1.72 -18.49 10.71
N ARG A 122 -1.05 -17.59 9.98
CA ARG A 122 -0.18 -16.57 10.57
C ARG A 122 -0.95 -15.61 11.46
N PHE A 123 -2.11 -15.16 11.02
CA PHE A 123 -2.98 -14.28 11.83
C PHE A 123 -3.54 -14.99 13.06
N GLY A 124 -3.85 -16.28 12.95
CA GLY A 124 -4.25 -17.11 14.10
C GLY A 124 -3.16 -17.18 15.16
N GLN A 125 -1.90 -17.38 14.76
CA GLN A 125 -0.74 -17.43 15.67
C GLN A 125 -0.50 -16.09 16.39
N GLU A 126 -0.84 -14.97 15.75
CA GLU A 126 -0.69 -13.62 16.29
C GLU A 126 -1.91 -13.14 17.10
N GLY A 127 -2.92 -14.00 17.30
CA GLY A 127 -4.15 -13.69 18.03
C GLY A 127 -5.06 -12.69 17.27
N LEU A 128 -4.91 -12.59 15.95
CA LEU A 128 -5.70 -11.71 15.08
C LEU A 128 -6.67 -12.47 14.18
N GLY A 129 -6.65 -13.80 14.24
CA GLY A 129 -7.46 -14.65 13.35
C GLY A 129 -8.96 -14.42 13.48
N GLU A 130 -9.47 -14.21 14.71
CA GLU A 130 -10.89 -13.94 14.98
C GLU A 130 -11.38 -12.61 14.42
N HIS A 131 -10.46 -11.69 14.09
CA HIS A 131 -10.78 -10.39 13.54
C HIS A 131 -10.75 -10.35 12.02
N ILE A 132 -10.44 -11.45 11.35
CA ILE A 132 -10.52 -11.56 9.91
C ILE A 132 -11.98 -11.74 9.51
N ARG A 133 -12.49 -10.85 8.68
CA ARG A 133 -13.82 -10.97 8.06
C ARG A 133 -13.75 -11.72 6.75
N ASP A 134 -12.73 -11.42 5.93
CA ASP A 134 -12.52 -12.10 4.65
C ASP A 134 -11.08 -11.98 4.19
N ILE A 135 -10.64 -12.96 3.37
CA ILE A 135 -9.35 -12.97 2.68
C ILE A 135 -9.60 -13.35 1.23
N LEU A 136 -9.29 -12.43 0.33
CA LEU A 136 -9.32 -12.66 -1.11
C LEU A 136 -7.88 -12.72 -1.61
N VAL A 137 -7.53 -13.79 -2.30
CA VAL A 137 -6.25 -13.95 -2.99
C VAL A 137 -6.54 -14.34 -4.41
N GLU A 138 -6.24 -13.47 -5.35
CA GLU A 138 -6.58 -13.65 -6.76
C GLU A 138 -5.34 -13.43 -7.63
N PHE A 139 -5.24 -14.23 -8.69
CA PHE A 139 -4.27 -13.96 -9.74
C PHE A 139 -4.62 -12.62 -10.41
N LYS A 140 -3.68 -11.70 -10.39
CA LYS A 140 -3.87 -10.36 -10.92
C LYS A 140 -3.46 -10.28 -12.38
N GLU A 141 -2.20 -10.58 -12.67
CA GLU A 141 -1.62 -10.47 -14.00
C GLU A 141 -0.29 -11.22 -14.13
N ALA A 142 0.10 -11.48 -15.36
CA ALA A 142 1.44 -11.92 -15.71
C ALA A 142 2.30 -10.67 -15.94
N GLY A 143 3.07 -10.27 -14.92
CA GLY A 143 3.94 -9.11 -14.95
C GLY A 143 5.23 -9.34 -15.75
N ALA A 144 6.09 -8.33 -15.85
CA ALA A 144 7.33 -8.42 -16.63
C ALA A 144 8.30 -9.49 -16.12
N SER A 145 8.31 -9.80 -14.82
CA SER A 145 9.21 -10.76 -14.18
C SER A 145 8.53 -11.69 -13.18
N SER A 146 7.22 -11.57 -12.99
CA SER A 146 6.45 -12.29 -11.96
C SER A 146 5.03 -12.61 -12.40
N LEU A 147 4.48 -13.63 -11.78
CA LEU A 147 3.05 -13.91 -11.72
C LEU A 147 2.51 -13.18 -10.50
N ASP A 148 1.74 -12.13 -10.70
CA ASP A 148 1.31 -11.24 -9.64
C ASP A 148 -0.06 -11.63 -9.11
N TYR A 149 -0.18 -11.59 -7.78
CA TYR A 149 -1.41 -11.86 -7.03
C TYR A 149 -1.85 -10.60 -6.31
N GLN A 150 -3.14 -10.32 -6.40
CA GLN A 150 -3.78 -9.30 -5.59
C GLN A 150 -4.33 -9.96 -4.33
N ILE A 151 -3.94 -9.43 -3.19
CA ILE A 151 -4.38 -9.90 -1.88
C ILE A 151 -5.18 -8.79 -1.21
N TYR A 152 -6.41 -9.11 -0.81
CA TYR A 152 -7.25 -8.25 0.01
C TYR A 152 -7.59 -8.96 1.31
N LEU A 153 -7.23 -8.35 2.41
CA LEU A 153 -7.56 -8.78 3.75
C LEU A 153 -8.53 -7.79 4.37
N ILE A 154 -9.71 -8.24 4.75
CA ILE A 154 -10.75 -7.44 5.39
C ILE A 154 -10.79 -7.78 6.87
N MET A 155 -10.59 -6.77 7.72
CA MET A 155 -10.47 -6.91 9.17
C MET A 155 -11.60 -6.19 9.90
N ASP A 156 -11.96 -6.73 11.05
CA ASP A 156 -12.86 -6.07 12.00
C ASP A 156 -12.22 -4.82 12.61
N GLY A 157 -13.02 -3.81 12.93
CA GLY A 157 -12.55 -2.57 13.55
C GLY A 157 -11.87 -2.75 14.90
N LYS A 158 -12.17 -3.83 15.63
CA LYS A 158 -11.49 -4.16 16.89
C LYS A 158 -9.99 -4.42 16.70
N ALA A 159 -9.58 -4.82 15.50
CA ALA A 159 -8.18 -5.00 15.14
C ALA A 159 -7.50 -3.71 14.65
N ALA A 160 -8.18 -2.56 14.66
CA ALA A 160 -7.65 -1.30 14.12
C ALA A 160 -6.29 -0.92 14.72
N LYS A 161 -6.06 -1.20 16.02
CA LYS A 161 -4.76 -1.02 16.68
C LYS A 161 -3.62 -1.74 15.95
N ALA A 162 -3.90 -2.85 15.30
CA ALA A 162 -2.92 -3.69 14.62
C ALA A 162 -2.78 -3.40 13.11
N TYR A 163 -3.30 -2.28 12.60
CA TYR A 163 -3.33 -1.96 11.17
C TYR A 163 -1.98 -2.16 10.47
N PHE A 164 -0.94 -1.48 10.91
CA PHE A 164 0.40 -1.62 10.32
C PHE A 164 1.05 -2.98 10.60
N LYS A 165 0.75 -3.60 11.75
CA LYS A 165 1.19 -4.97 12.04
C LYS A 165 0.56 -5.93 11.03
N SER A 166 -0.73 -5.79 10.76
CA SER A 166 -1.46 -6.64 9.81
C SER A 166 -0.92 -6.53 8.38
N GLN A 167 -0.53 -5.34 7.93
CA GLN A 167 0.11 -5.18 6.62
C GLN A 167 1.42 -5.98 6.52
N ARG A 168 2.26 -5.93 7.57
CA ARG A 168 3.51 -6.71 7.60
C ARG A 168 3.26 -8.20 7.69
N LEU A 169 2.26 -8.63 8.46
CA LEU A 169 1.92 -10.05 8.62
C LEU A 169 1.48 -10.71 7.32
N VAL A 170 0.73 -10.00 6.47
CA VAL A 170 0.35 -10.51 5.14
C VAL A 170 1.60 -10.81 4.31
N GLN A 171 2.55 -9.87 4.23
CA GLN A 171 3.79 -10.06 3.48
C GLN A 171 4.64 -11.20 4.06
N GLN A 172 4.79 -11.26 5.38
CA GLN A 172 5.52 -12.33 6.05
C GLN A 172 4.88 -13.71 5.77
N ALA A 173 3.56 -13.80 5.85
CA ALA A 173 2.85 -15.04 5.56
C ALA A 173 3.08 -15.53 4.13
N CYS A 174 3.11 -14.60 3.17
CA CYS A 174 3.38 -14.94 1.77
C CYS A 174 4.82 -15.46 1.57
N VAL A 175 5.81 -14.80 2.19
CA VAL A 175 7.21 -15.25 2.13
C VAL A 175 7.38 -16.60 2.81
N ASP A 176 6.79 -16.80 4.00
CA ASP A 176 6.83 -18.08 4.72
C ASP A 176 6.16 -19.20 3.91
N CYS A 177 5.08 -18.89 3.21
CA CYS A 177 4.42 -19.83 2.30
C CYS A 177 5.36 -20.24 1.16
N CYS A 178 5.98 -19.26 0.50
CA CYS A 178 6.94 -19.57 -0.56
C CYS A 178 8.09 -20.46 -0.08
N ASN A 179 8.66 -20.16 1.09
CA ASN A 179 9.73 -20.96 1.68
C ASN A 179 9.27 -22.41 1.98
N ARG A 180 8.07 -22.60 2.48
CA ARG A 180 7.51 -23.91 2.80
C ARG A 180 7.18 -24.75 1.57
N GLU A 181 6.61 -24.10 0.55
CA GLU A 181 6.21 -24.76 -0.70
C GLU A 181 7.38 -24.86 -1.71
N GLY A 182 8.54 -24.30 -1.41
CA GLY A 182 9.69 -24.25 -2.32
C GLY A 182 9.47 -23.33 -3.52
N TRP A 183 8.60 -22.33 -3.38
CA TRP A 183 8.37 -21.36 -4.45
C TRP A 183 9.44 -20.27 -4.44
N VAL A 184 9.80 -19.83 -5.65
CA VAL A 184 10.79 -18.78 -5.85
C VAL A 184 10.10 -17.43 -5.92
N ILE A 185 10.59 -16.48 -5.12
CA ILE A 185 10.22 -15.07 -5.21
C ILE A 185 11.11 -14.44 -6.29
N PRO A 186 10.54 -13.81 -7.32
CA PRO A 186 11.31 -13.35 -8.47
C PRO A 186 12.21 -12.17 -8.11
N PHE A 187 13.40 -12.15 -8.72
CA PHE A 187 14.23 -10.97 -8.84
C PHE A 187 13.93 -10.29 -10.18
N THR A 188 14.16 -9.00 -10.29
CA THR A 188 14.13 -8.31 -11.59
C THR A 188 15.22 -8.95 -12.47
N GLN A 189 14.81 -9.68 -13.51
CA GLN A 189 15.73 -10.31 -14.46
C GLN A 189 15.88 -9.39 -15.66
N ILE A 190 17.13 -9.08 -16.02
CA ILE A 190 17.48 -8.42 -17.26
C ILE A 190 17.98 -9.48 -18.21
N THR A 191 17.19 -9.84 -19.22
CA THR A 191 17.65 -10.73 -20.29
C THR A 191 18.39 -9.87 -21.31
N LEU A 192 19.72 -10.06 -21.39
CA LEU A 192 20.53 -9.47 -22.43
C LEU A 192 20.46 -10.37 -23.65
N HIS A 193 19.77 -9.95 -24.69
CA HIS A 193 19.89 -10.55 -26.01
C HIS A 193 21.16 -10.00 -26.67
N THR A 194 22.24 -10.76 -26.66
CA THR A 194 23.35 -10.51 -27.56
C THR A 194 22.92 -10.97 -28.95
N SER A 195 22.67 -10.01 -29.86
CA SER A 195 22.64 -10.32 -31.28
C SER A 195 24.06 -10.74 -31.66
N ASP A 196 24.25 -11.99 -31.99
CA ASP A 196 25.43 -12.43 -32.76
C ASP A 196 25.30 -11.83 -34.17
N ASP A 197 25.56 -10.55 -34.28
CA ASP A 197 25.89 -9.91 -35.56
C ASP A 197 27.28 -10.45 -35.93
N THR A 198 27.28 -11.61 -36.56
CA THR A 198 28.36 -11.99 -37.46
C THR A 198 28.45 -10.92 -38.52
N PHE A 199 29.25 -9.90 -38.27
CA PHE A 199 29.76 -9.05 -39.35
C PHE A 199 30.50 -9.95 -40.30
N GLY A 200 29.81 -10.37 -41.37
CA GLY A 200 30.39 -11.01 -42.49
C GLY A 200 31.50 -10.11 -43.03
N ASN A 201 32.73 -10.60 -42.89
CA ASN A 201 33.90 -9.97 -43.44
C ASN A 201 33.91 -10.24 -44.98
N ASP A 202 33.00 -9.60 -45.71
CA ASP A 202 32.95 -9.52 -47.15
C ASP A 202 33.39 -8.12 -47.54
N GLY A 203 34.63 -8.05 -48.03
CA GLY A 203 35.02 -6.87 -48.80
C GLY A 203 36.35 -6.24 -48.48
N LEU A 204 37.45 -6.95 -48.81
CA LEU A 204 38.68 -6.28 -49.24
C LEU A 204 39.51 -7.26 -50.07
N ARG A 205 39.04 -7.56 -51.28
CA ARG A 205 39.91 -7.93 -52.40
C ARG A 205 40.29 -6.67 -53.15
N ALA A 206 41.42 -6.09 -52.83
CA ALA A 206 42.11 -5.16 -53.71
C ALA A 206 43.29 -5.91 -54.30
N GLY A 207 43.35 -5.89 -55.59
CA GLY A 207 44.24 -6.61 -56.45
C GLY A 207 45.71 -6.19 -56.37
N GLY A 208 46.53 -7.05 -56.93
CA GLY A 208 47.94 -6.72 -57.21
C GLY A 208 48.77 -7.92 -57.54
N THR A 209 48.77 -8.34 -58.82
CA THR A 209 49.92 -8.73 -59.66
C THR A 209 50.96 -9.72 -59.15
N ASP A 210 50.94 -10.93 -59.72
CA ASP A 210 51.91 -11.47 -60.70
C ASP A 210 53.40 -11.54 -60.25
N LYS A 211 53.91 -12.72 -60.18
CA LYS A 211 55.08 -13.29 -60.88
C LYS A 211 55.60 -14.59 -60.30
N SER A 212 55.44 -15.64 -61.12
CA SER A 212 56.43 -16.48 -61.70
C SER A 212 57.40 -17.34 -60.81
N ALA A 213 57.48 -18.56 -61.28
CA ALA A 213 58.60 -19.48 -61.31
C ALA A 213 58.71 -20.49 -60.15
N GLY A 214 58.29 -21.69 -60.35
CA GLY A 214 58.99 -22.78 -60.97
C GLY A 214 59.78 -23.68 -60.01
N PRO A 215 59.96 -24.90 -60.35
CA PRO A 215 59.76 -26.06 -59.43
C PRO A 215 61.07 -26.68 -58.92
N SER A 216 61.02 -27.54 -57.88
CA SER A 216 62.01 -28.68 -57.76
C SER A 216 61.70 -29.53 -56.54
N THR A 217 61.32 -30.76 -56.81
CA THR A 217 61.92 -32.06 -56.42
C THR A 217 62.27 -32.34 -54.96
N ALA A 218 61.62 -33.32 -54.45
CA ALA A 218 62.13 -34.69 -54.17
C ALA A 218 62.53 -35.01 -52.72
N SER A 219 61.88 -36.06 -52.29
CA SER A 219 62.41 -37.17 -51.45
C SER A 219 62.91 -36.93 -50.03
N ALA A 220 62.33 -37.50 -49.11
CA ALA A 220 62.53 -38.79 -48.44
C ALA A 220 61.50 -38.97 -47.34
#